data_57366dad507c7cf4f08b38f8b1ff4b02
#
_entry.id   57366dad507c7cf4f08b38f8b1ff4b02
#
_cell.length_a   1.000
_cell.length_b   1.000
_cell.length_c   1.000
_cell.angle_alpha   90.00
_cell.angle_beta   90.00
_cell.angle_gamma   90.00
#
_symmetry.space_group_name_H-M   'P 1'
#
loop_
_entity.id
_entity.type
_entity.pdbx_description
1 polymer ?
#
loop_
_entity_poly.entity_id
_entity_poly.type
_entity_poly.pdbx_seq_one_letter_code
_entity_poly.pdbx_strand_id
1 'polypeptide(L)'
;MGSGQLRNKQWYKAIPFFIILLVFVLFEIFTSNYIYAISGEIQDYPAQEGIFYFFRDYGGFLTSGLWGFFTLGRLVLGDMYRGERIVTYDRVLTWKSADNSQVLLGEGIIAVVLVVILMITWIFSIRDAYQSHKLYAESGKIEDVKTFFKRVWTDYFAYIIIIPSAILIFTFTLIPFLFSFLVAFTNWTERISLGQMLFKWSFFDTFKMVFTEAAWLKFFTDVLSWTLIYAFMSSVTVYVLGFIQAMIIESKYVVNKKLWRTILILPWAIPGIISLMLFRNVFADNGGLLNQILVELNAVESTKAFLSNLGLIHQADPGNILWLTSPANGLLAKVLVIVVNLWLGYPYFMMLITGVLGTIPESLYEAAEIDGANSTQKFRYITLPMVLRATAPVIITTFTFNFNNFGAIYFLTSGGPGYPIDEIPEAVRVLGAQPGQTDILISWIYKLSFGSANDQYNLASVYSILIFVFISLAAIYNLSKLKSFWEED
;
A
#
# COMPACT_ATOMS: atom_id res chain seq x y z
N MET A 1 21.04 29.32 -12.97
CA MET A 1 19.59 29.63 -13.05
C MET A 1 19.39 31.13 -13.04
N GLY A 2 18.40 31.66 -13.76
CA GLY A 2 18.05 33.09 -13.75
C GLY A 2 18.93 34.05 -14.61
N SER A 3 20.08 33.64 -15.08
CA SER A 3 20.99 34.49 -15.88
C SER A 3 20.38 34.92 -17.24
N GLY A 4 19.61 34.02 -17.87
CA GLY A 4 18.90 34.31 -19.11
C GLY A 4 17.83 35.39 -18.94
N GLN A 5 17.10 35.37 -17.84
CA GLN A 5 16.11 36.39 -17.49
C GLN A 5 16.75 37.76 -17.21
N LEU A 6 17.91 37.75 -16.53
CA LEU A 6 18.68 39.00 -16.35
C LEU A 6 19.13 39.60 -17.66
N ARG A 7 19.61 38.77 -18.60
CA ARG A 7 20.01 39.20 -19.95
C ARG A 7 18.83 39.81 -20.70
N ASN A 8 17.61 39.28 -20.48
CA ASN A 8 16.36 39.82 -21.05
C ASN A 8 15.79 40.99 -20.25
N LYS A 9 16.53 41.60 -19.29
CA LYS A 9 16.11 42.68 -18.40
C LYS A 9 14.88 42.36 -17.54
N GLN A 10 14.59 41.08 -17.27
CA GLN A 10 13.46 40.60 -16.47
C GLN A 10 13.95 40.15 -15.09
N TRP A 11 14.55 41.03 -14.31
CA TRP A 11 15.14 40.75 -13.00
C TRP A 11 14.14 40.11 -12.02
N TYR A 12 12.86 40.48 -12.08
CA TYR A 12 11.79 39.95 -11.23
C TYR A 12 11.53 38.46 -11.47
N LYS A 13 11.77 37.96 -12.70
CA LYS A 13 11.70 36.52 -13.00
C LYS A 13 12.99 35.79 -12.59
N ALA A 14 14.13 36.48 -12.60
CA ALA A 14 15.41 35.88 -12.25
C ALA A 14 15.53 35.60 -10.73
N ILE A 15 14.97 36.49 -9.89
CA ILE A 15 15.06 36.38 -8.43
C ILE A 15 14.57 35.02 -7.89
N PRO A 16 13.36 34.50 -8.22
CA PRO A 16 12.92 33.21 -7.74
C PRO A 16 13.91 32.07 -8.09
N PHE A 17 14.44 32.05 -9.31
CA PHE A 17 15.41 31.04 -9.73
C PHE A 17 16.75 31.15 -8.99
N PHE A 18 17.21 32.37 -8.69
CA PHE A 18 18.40 32.60 -7.86
C PHE A 18 18.18 32.18 -6.42
N ILE A 19 17.01 32.49 -5.85
CA ILE A 19 16.67 32.08 -4.48
C ILE A 19 16.66 30.56 -4.37
N ILE A 20 16.00 29.86 -5.30
CA ILE A 20 15.98 28.38 -5.31
C ILE A 20 17.40 27.84 -5.36
N LEU A 21 18.22 28.31 -6.31
CA LEU A 21 19.62 27.87 -6.42
C LEU A 21 20.41 28.16 -5.13
N LEU A 22 20.24 29.36 -4.57
CA LEU A 22 20.91 29.76 -3.33
C LEU A 22 20.51 28.88 -2.16
N VAL A 23 19.21 28.53 -2.02
CA VAL A 23 18.73 27.64 -0.97
C VAL A 23 19.39 26.27 -1.11
N PHE A 24 19.46 25.71 -2.32
CA PHE A 24 20.13 24.41 -2.53
C PHE A 24 21.62 24.46 -2.19
N VAL A 25 22.33 25.53 -2.60
CA VAL A 25 23.75 25.70 -2.29
C VAL A 25 23.99 25.89 -0.79
N LEU A 26 23.20 26.72 -0.14
CA LEU A 26 23.29 26.91 1.31
C LEU A 26 22.96 25.61 2.06
N PHE A 27 21.91 24.89 1.65
CA PHE A 27 21.57 23.61 2.24
C PHE A 27 22.73 22.60 2.15
N GLU A 28 23.36 22.50 0.98
CA GLU A 28 24.53 21.67 0.79
C GLU A 28 25.71 22.09 1.69
N ILE A 29 26.01 23.39 1.75
CA ILE A 29 27.12 23.91 2.57
C ILE A 29 26.84 23.71 4.07
N PHE A 30 25.63 24.03 4.55
CA PHE A 30 25.31 23.91 5.97
C PHE A 30 25.21 22.46 6.47
N THR A 31 24.92 21.51 5.57
CA THR A 31 24.89 20.09 5.91
C THR A 31 26.23 19.39 5.68
N SER A 32 27.20 20.10 5.12
CA SER A 32 28.53 19.55 4.78
C SER A 32 29.57 19.74 5.89
N ASN A 33 30.63 18.93 5.83
CA ASN A 33 31.82 19.06 6.62
C ASN A 33 32.98 19.71 5.83
N TYR A 34 32.69 20.44 4.74
CA TYR A 34 33.72 21.04 3.89
C TYR A 34 34.67 21.97 4.66
N ILE A 35 34.14 22.74 5.62
CA ILE A 35 34.94 23.68 6.41
C ILE A 35 35.97 22.93 7.26
N TYR A 36 35.54 21.83 7.91
CA TYR A 36 36.45 21.00 8.73
C TYR A 36 37.50 20.28 7.88
N ALA A 37 37.15 19.85 6.67
CA ALA A 37 38.08 19.23 5.74
C ALA A 37 39.15 20.20 5.25
N ILE A 38 38.82 21.46 5.01
CA ILE A 38 39.72 22.51 4.53
C ILE A 38 40.60 23.06 5.67
N SER A 39 40.04 23.15 6.92
CA SER A 39 40.79 23.64 8.08
C SER A 39 41.87 22.68 8.58
N GLY A 40 41.89 21.42 8.10
CA GLY A 40 42.82 20.39 8.53
C GLY A 40 42.61 19.90 9.97
N GLU A 41 41.49 20.22 10.60
CA GLU A 41 41.17 19.76 11.97
C GLU A 41 40.90 18.26 12.05
N ILE A 42 40.64 17.59 10.92
CA ILE A 42 40.48 16.15 10.82
C ILE A 42 41.77 15.52 10.30
N GLN A 43 42.79 15.43 11.15
CA GLN A 43 44.08 14.86 10.78
C GLN A 43 44.16 13.33 10.76
N ASP A 44 43.13 12.62 11.23
CA ASP A 44 43.24 11.18 11.51
C ASP A 44 42.57 10.26 10.47
N TYR A 45 42.15 10.78 9.32
CA TYR A 45 41.60 9.95 8.25
C TYR A 45 42.65 9.72 7.16
N PRO A 46 42.96 8.45 6.82
CA PRO A 46 43.69 8.16 5.60
C PRO A 46 42.81 8.65 4.45
N ALA A 47 43.11 9.82 3.91
CA ALA A 47 42.48 10.32 2.70
C ALA A 47 42.68 9.29 1.60
N GLN A 48 41.66 8.56 1.23
CA GLN A 48 41.68 7.86 -0.05
C GLN A 48 41.76 8.96 -1.10
N GLU A 49 42.84 8.95 -1.86
CA GLU A 49 43.16 9.97 -2.86
C GLU A 49 42.08 9.96 -3.95
N GLY A 50 41.28 11.01 -4.02
CA GLY A 50 40.35 11.25 -5.10
C GLY A 50 39.23 12.20 -4.75
N ILE A 51 38.87 13.08 -5.68
CA ILE A 51 37.84 14.09 -5.53
C ILE A 51 36.47 13.48 -5.18
N PHE A 52 36.18 12.27 -5.61
CA PHE A 52 34.95 11.57 -5.35
C PHE A 52 34.78 11.17 -3.88
N TYR A 53 35.86 10.73 -3.24
CA TYR A 53 35.87 10.40 -1.81
C TYR A 53 35.73 11.65 -0.95
N PHE A 54 36.30 12.77 -1.38
CA PHE A 54 36.17 14.04 -0.71
C PHE A 54 34.67 14.44 -0.63
N PHE A 55 33.93 14.39 -1.73
CA PHE A 55 32.50 14.74 -1.75
C PHE A 55 31.65 13.74 -0.98
N ARG A 56 32.04 12.49 -0.91
CA ARG A 56 31.35 11.49 -0.11
C ARG A 56 31.53 11.73 1.39
N ASP A 57 32.76 11.89 1.84
CA ASP A 57 33.10 11.94 3.26
C ASP A 57 32.82 13.32 3.88
N TYR A 58 32.98 14.37 3.10
CA TYR A 58 32.81 15.76 3.54
C TYR A 58 31.62 16.47 2.90
N GLY A 59 30.98 15.86 1.93
CA GLY A 59 29.82 16.41 1.22
C GLY A 59 28.66 16.70 2.13
N GLY A 60 27.80 17.64 1.70
CA GLY A 60 26.53 17.89 2.34
C GLY A 60 25.48 16.82 1.99
N PHE A 61 24.28 17.06 2.45
CA PHE A 61 23.19 16.11 2.29
C PHE A 61 22.94 15.65 0.84
N LEU A 62 23.07 16.56 -0.14
CA LEU A 62 22.84 16.23 -1.54
C LEU A 62 23.95 15.38 -2.12
N THR A 63 25.20 15.80 -1.95
CA THR A 63 26.33 15.08 -2.51
C THR A 63 26.60 13.77 -1.80
N SER A 64 26.57 13.74 -0.47
CA SER A 64 26.74 12.54 0.34
C SER A 64 25.58 11.57 0.13
N GLY A 65 24.34 12.05 0.08
CA GLY A 65 23.15 11.22 -0.18
C GLY A 65 23.18 10.57 -1.56
N LEU A 66 23.50 11.34 -2.62
CA LEU A 66 23.66 10.77 -3.97
C LEU A 66 24.75 9.71 -4.01
N TRP A 67 25.90 9.99 -3.39
CA TRP A 67 27.02 9.09 -3.37
C TRP A 67 26.71 7.80 -2.61
N GLY A 68 26.08 7.94 -1.43
CA GLY A 68 25.61 6.82 -0.61
C GLY A 68 24.61 5.94 -1.35
N PHE A 69 23.70 6.54 -2.12
CA PHE A 69 22.74 5.82 -2.94
C PHE A 69 23.42 4.91 -3.97
N PHE A 70 24.42 5.41 -4.71
CA PHE A 70 25.10 4.60 -5.72
C PHE A 70 26.09 3.61 -5.13
N THR A 71 26.63 3.87 -3.94
CA THR A 71 27.65 3.04 -3.29
C THR A 71 27.11 2.20 -2.14
N LEU A 72 25.79 1.98 -2.09
CA LEU A 72 25.11 1.24 -1.04
C LEU A 72 25.82 -0.09 -0.70
N GLY A 73 26.10 -0.30 0.59
CA GLY A 73 26.76 -1.51 1.11
C GLY A 73 28.25 -1.60 0.83
N ARG A 74 28.89 -0.56 0.33
CA ARG A 74 30.36 -0.50 0.25
C ARG A 74 30.91 0.03 1.57
N LEU A 75 31.68 -0.82 2.26
CA LEU A 75 32.55 -0.37 3.33
C LEU A 75 33.71 0.43 2.71
N VAL A 76 33.84 1.67 3.12
CA VAL A 76 35.04 2.46 2.82
C VAL A 76 35.98 2.35 4.01
N LEU A 77 37.26 2.28 3.74
CA LEU A 77 38.29 2.14 4.77
C LEU A 77 38.18 3.18 5.90
N GLY A 78 37.73 4.41 5.59
CA GLY A 78 37.44 5.43 6.59
C GLY A 78 36.32 5.09 7.55
N ASP A 79 35.31 4.38 7.08
CA ASP A 79 34.16 3.96 7.88
C ASP A 79 34.49 2.74 8.76
N MET A 80 35.31 1.83 8.28
CA MET A 80 35.92 0.77 9.10
C MET A 80 36.78 1.37 10.21
N TYR A 81 37.54 2.39 9.91
CA TYR A 81 38.38 3.07 10.90
C TYR A 81 37.56 3.81 11.94
N ARG A 82 36.49 4.46 11.55
CA ARG A 82 35.48 5.00 12.49
C ARG A 82 34.86 3.88 13.34
N GLY A 83 34.49 2.77 12.73
CA GLY A 83 33.92 1.61 13.40
C GLY A 83 34.87 1.03 14.46
N GLU A 84 36.14 0.78 14.13
CA GLU A 84 37.15 0.24 15.05
C GLU A 84 37.43 1.19 16.22
N ARG A 85 37.57 2.48 15.95
CA ARG A 85 37.92 3.48 16.98
C ARG A 85 36.81 3.66 17.99
N ILE A 86 35.56 3.53 17.59
CA ILE A 86 34.40 3.69 18.44
C ILE A 86 34.08 2.40 19.22
N VAL A 87 34.35 1.24 18.65
CA VAL A 87 34.24 -0.08 19.31
C VAL A 87 35.12 -0.15 20.57
N THR A 88 36.23 0.58 20.61
CA THR A 88 37.14 0.58 21.75
C THR A 88 36.63 1.40 22.93
N TYR A 89 35.73 2.36 22.74
CA TYR A 89 35.31 3.30 23.76
C TYR A 89 33.84 3.22 24.16
N ASP A 90 32.92 2.97 23.25
CA ASP A 90 31.50 2.87 23.58
C ASP A 90 30.73 2.13 22.46
N ARG A 91 30.27 0.94 22.78
CA ARG A 91 29.53 0.07 21.83
C ARG A 91 28.24 0.73 21.27
N VAL A 92 27.66 1.68 21.99
CA VAL A 92 26.42 2.37 21.59
C VAL A 92 26.69 3.46 20.55
N LEU A 93 27.85 4.11 20.59
CA LEU A 93 28.22 5.17 19.64
C LEU A 93 28.69 4.62 18.30
N THR A 94 29.18 3.39 18.24
CA THR A 94 29.66 2.72 17.02
C THR A 94 28.56 2.61 15.96
N TRP A 95 27.34 2.33 16.38
CA TRP A 95 26.20 2.14 15.49
C TRP A 95 25.67 3.43 14.86
N LYS A 96 25.95 4.58 15.49
CA LYS A 96 25.52 5.90 14.97
C LYS A 96 26.48 6.50 13.96
N SER A 97 27.71 6.03 13.92
CA SER A 97 28.77 6.60 13.08
C SER A 97 29.24 5.68 11.94
N ALA A 98 28.82 4.41 11.93
CA ALA A 98 29.04 3.52 10.80
C ALA A 98 28.05 3.84 9.67
N ASP A 99 28.46 3.63 8.41
CA ASP A 99 27.56 3.70 7.26
C ASP A 99 26.40 2.74 7.46
N ASN A 100 25.20 3.31 7.55
CA ASN A 100 23.96 2.55 7.67
C ASN A 100 23.27 2.61 6.31
N SER A 101 23.21 1.48 5.60
CA SER A 101 22.59 1.41 4.27
C SER A 101 21.12 1.84 4.27
N GLN A 102 20.40 1.70 5.38
CA GLN A 102 19.00 2.16 5.50
C GLN A 102 18.94 3.69 5.47
N VAL A 103 19.83 4.36 6.23
CA VAL A 103 19.91 5.82 6.25
C VAL A 103 20.38 6.33 4.89
N LEU A 104 21.46 5.73 4.35
CA LEU A 104 22.00 6.10 3.04
C LEU A 104 20.99 5.95 1.91
N LEU A 105 20.18 4.89 1.94
CA LEU A 105 19.09 4.70 0.95
C LEU A 105 18.03 5.79 1.09
N GLY A 106 17.62 6.11 2.32
CA GLY A 106 16.63 7.15 2.59
C GLY A 106 17.10 8.55 2.19
N GLU A 107 18.30 8.93 2.63
CA GLU A 107 18.94 10.20 2.26
C GLU A 107 19.21 10.28 0.76
N GLY A 108 19.64 9.19 0.16
CA GLY A 108 19.86 9.09 -1.27
C GLY A 108 18.61 9.30 -2.10
N ILE A 109 17.48 8.72 -1.71
CA ILE A 109 16.19 8.96 -2.37
C ILE A 109 15.82 10.43 -2.31
N ILE A 110 15.91 11.04 -1.12
CA ILE A 110 15.60 12.46 -0.95
C ILE A 110 16.55 13.32 -1.78
N ALA A 111 17.85 13.02 -1.77
CA ALA A 111 18.85 13.73 -2.57
C ALA A 111 18.56 13.64 -4.08
N VAL A 112 18.27 12.43 -4.59
CA VAL A 112 17.89 12.22 -6.01
C VAL A 112 16.67 13.06 -6.36
N VAL A 113 15.65 13.02 -5.54
CA VAL A 113 14.42 13.79 -5.74
C VAL A 113 14.70 15.30 -5.77
N LEU A 114 15.45 15.80 -4.80
CA LEU A 114 15.82 17.22 -4.74
C LEU A 114 16.61 17.64 -5.97
N VAL A 115 17.55 16.82 -6.43
CA VAL A 115 18.32 17.09 -7.65
C VAL A 115 17.43 17.06 -8.89
N VAL A 116 16.45 16.16 -8.97
CA VAL A 116 15.48 16.14 -10.06
C VAL A 116 14.63 17.42 -10.06
N ILE A 117 14.16 17.87 -8.90
CA ILE A 117 13.44 19.15 -8.76
C ILE A 117 14.32 20.32 -9.22
N LEU A 118 15.59 20.33 -8.83
CA LEU A 118 16.56 21.35 -9.26
C LEU A 118 16.75 21.35 -10.77
N MET A 119 16.89 20.16 -11.39
CA MET A 119 17.01 20.01 -12.84
C MET A 119 15.75 20.47 -13.57
N ILE A 120 14.58 20.09 -13.12
CA ILE A 120 13.30 20.54 -13.68
C ILE A 120 13.21 22.07 -13.60
N THR A 121 13.50 22.65 -12.45
CA THR A 121 13.51 24.11 -12.26
C THR A 121 14.51 24.80 -13.19
N TRP A 122 15.68 24.19 -13.41
CA TRP A 122 16.68 24.69 -14.35
C TRP A 122 16.19 24.66 -15.80
N ILE A 123 15.55 23.57 -16.23
CA ILE A 123 14.93 23.43 -17.56
C ILE A 123 13.83 24.50 -17.73
N PHE A 124 12.98 24.69 -16.72
CA PHE A 124 11.96 25.75 -16.76
C PHE A 124 12.58 27.15 -16.86
N SER A 125 13.66 27.42 -16.13
CA SER A 125 14.39 28.70 -16.21
C SER A 125 14.92 28.96 -17.61
N ILE A 126 15.50 27.95 -18.29
CA ILE A 126 16.00 28.06 -19.65
C ILE A 126 14.82 28.30 -20.64
N ARG A 127 13.75 27.53 -20.50
CA ARG A 127 12.58 27.64 -21.38
C ARG A 127 11.89 29.00 -21.25
N ASP A 128 11.71 29.52 -20.04
CA ASP A 128 11.14 30.84 -19.80
C ASP A 128 12.04 31.96 -20.40
N ALA A 129 13.35 31.88 -20.21
CA ALA A 129 14.30 32.83 -20.79
C ALA A 129 14.24 32.84 -22.31
N TYR A 130 14.17 31.66 -22.94
CA TYR A 130 14.06 31.51 -24.40
C TYR A 130 12.74 32.08 -24.93
N GLN A 131 11.60 31.71 -24.32
CA GLN A 131 10.29 32.21 -24.71
C GLN A 131 10.18 33.73 -24.53
N SER A 132 10.68 34.26 -23.44
CA SER A 132 10.71 35.69 -23.19
C SER A 132 11.56 36.45 -24.22
N HIS A 133 12.71 35.87 -24.64
CA HIS A 133 13.54 36.44 -25.69
C HIS A 133 12.83 36.46 -27.05
N LYS A 134 12.16 35.36 -27.41
CA LYS A 134 11.39 35.25 -28.67
C LYS A 134 10.27 36.27 -28.71
N LEU A 135 9.48 36.38 -27.63
CA LEU A 135 8.40 37.38 -27.52
C LEU A 135 8.93 38.84 -27.62
N TYR A 136 10.08 39.10 -27.05
CA TYR A 136 10.73 40.43 -27.17
C TYR A 136 11.16 40.70 -28.62
N ALA A 137 11.73 39.70 -29.31
CA ALA A 137 12.15 39.85 -30.70
C ALA A 137 10.95 40.08 -31.66
N GLU A 138 9.80 39.48 -31.37
CA GLU A 138 8.58 39.63 -32.19
C GLU A 138 7.77 40.89 -31.85
N SER A 139 7.68 41.30 -30.60
CA SER A 139 6.77 42.37 -30.14
C SER A 139 7.48 43.68 -29.78
N GLY A 140 8.81 43.64 -29.59
CA GLY A 140 9.59 44.76 -29.07
C GLY A 140 9.26 45.20 -27.64
N LYS A 141 8.36 44.46 -26.95
CA LYS A 141 7.90 44.82 -25.59
C LYS A 141 8.37 43.80 -24.56
N ILE A 142 8.82 44.29 -23.43
CA ILE A 142 9.14 43.45 -22.27
C ILE A 142 7.89 43.41 -21.38
N GLU A 143 7.55 42.20 -20.89
CA GLU A 143 6.43 42.05 -19.94
C GLU A 143 6.71 42.87 -18.67
N ASP A 144 5.75 43.64 -18.23
CA ASP A 144 5.84 44.42 -17.00
C ASP A 144 5.65 43.54 -15.73
N VAL A 145 6.28 43.95 -14.63
CA VAL A 145 6.22 43.24 -13.33
C VAL A 145 4.79 42.98 -12.88
N LYS A 146 3.93 44.02 -12.98
CA LYS A 146 2.52 43.94 -12.56
C LYS A 146 1.73 42.91 -13.39
N THR A 147 1.97 42.90 -14.70
CA THR A 147 1.33 41.98 -15.65
C THR A 147 1.77 40.54 -15.37
N PHE A 148 3.07 40.33 -15.10
CA PHE A 148 3.61 39.03 -14.71
C PHE A 148 2.94 38.48 -13.45
N PHE A 149 2.91 39.22 -12.36
CA PHE A 149 2.28 38.76 -11.12
C PHE A 149 0.78 38.56 -11.25
N LYS A 150 0.09 39.39 -12.04
CA LYS A 150 -1.33 39.18 -12.33
C LYS A 150 -1.55 37.87 -13.10
N ARG A 151 -0.74 37.58 -14.11
CA ARG A 151 -0.79 36.33 -14.87
C ARG A 151 -0.48 35.14 -13.99
N VAL A 152 0.58 35.19 -13.18
CA VAL A 152 0.87 34.12 -12.23
C VAL A 152 -0.30 33.84 -11.28
N TRP A 153 -0.93 34.92 -10.79
CA TRP A 153 -2.08 34.76 -9.90
C TRP A 153 -3.35 34.24 -10.63
N THR A 154 -3.59 34.59 -11.88
CA THR A 154 -4.77 34.16 -12.64
C THR A 154 -4.57 32.77 -13.26
N ASP A 155 -3.45 32.55 -13.95
CA ASP A 155 -3.26 31.35 -14.77
C ASP A 155 -2.72 30.18 -13.95
N TYR A 156 -1.96 30.47 -12.87
CA TYR A 156 -1.35 29.44 -12.02
C TYR A 156 -1.99 29.32 -10.64
N PHE A 157 -3.10 29.99 -10.37
CA PHE A 157 -3.80 29.99 -9.08
C PHE A 157 -4.14 28.57 -8.61
N ALA A 158 -4.65 27.72 -9.49
CA ALA A 158 -4.98 26.34 -9.18
C ALA A 158 -3.74 25.55 -8.70
N TYR A 159 -2.60 25.75 -9.35
CA TYR A 159 -1.35 25.10 -8.95
C TYR A 159 -0.84 25.60 -7.60
N ILE A 160 -0.95 26.92 -7.34
CA ILE A 160 -0.53 27.53 -6.07
C ILE A 160 -1.30 26.91 -4.89
N ILE A 161 -2.62 26.68 -5.05
CA ILE A 161 -3.45 26.05 -4.02
C ILE A 161 -3.11 24.57 -3.83
N ILE A 162 -2.76 23.86 -4.90
CA ILE A 162 -2.45 22.42 -4.85
C ILE A 162 -1.05 22.16 -4.26
N ILE A 163 -0.09 23.07 -4.42
CA ILE A 163 1.30 22.88 -3.99
C ILE A 163 1.43 22.39 -2.54
N PRO A 164 0.78 22.97 -1.50
CA PRO A 164 0.92 22.48 -0.13
C PRO A 164 0.50 21.02 0.03
N SER A 165 -0.64 20.65 -0.57
CA SER A 165 -1.14 19.28 -0.53
C SER A 165 -0.24 18.33 -1.33
N ALA A 166 0.28 18.78 -2.47
CA ALA A 166 1.21 18.01 -3.29
C ALA A 166 2.53 17.74 -2.54
N ILE A 167 3.05 18.70 -1.81
CA ILE A 167 4.26 18.54 -0.97
C ILE A 167 4.01 17.48 0.12
N LEU A 168 2.86 17.52 0.79
CA LEU A 168 2.51 16.52 1.82
C LEU A 168 2.38 15.12 1.23
N ILE A 169 1.67 14.96 0.11
CA ILE A 169 1.54 13.67 -0.59
C ILE A 169 2.92 13.17 -1.03
N PHE A 170 3.73 14.06 -1.58
CA PHE A 170 5.07 13.72 -2.02
C PHE A 170 5.94 13.22 -0.86
N THR A 171 5.97 13.96 0.24
CA THR A 171 6.82 13.65 1.39
C THR A 171 6.35 12.41 2.15
N PHE A 172 5.05 12.28 2.42
CA PHE A 172 4.52 11.22 3.29
C PHE A 172 3.99 10.00 2.54
N THR A 173 3.83 10.07 1.22
CA THR A 173 3.34 8.94 0.42
C THR A 173 4.38 8.49 -0.60
N LEU A 174 4.89 9.40 -1.43
CA LEU A 174 5.75 9.02 -2.54
C LEU A 174 7.16 8.62 -2.07
N ILE A 175 7.78 9.36 -1.13
CA ILE A 175 9.12 9.01 -0.62
C ILE A 175 9.11 7.64 0.07
N PRO A 176 8.22 7.31 1.04
CA PRO A 176 8.15 5.96 1.61
C PRO A 176 7.83 4.87 0.58
N PHE A 177 7.00 5.16 -0.41
CA PHE A 177 6.73 4.23 -1.51
C PHE A 177 7.98 3.95 -2.33
N LEU A 178 8.74 4.98 -2.72
CA LEU A 178 10.01 4.82 -3.43
C LEU A 178 11.03 4.05 -2.60
N PHE A 179 11.08 4.29 -1.29
CA PHE A 179 11.94 3.54 -0.39
C PHE A 179 11.60 2.05 -0.42
N SER A 180 10.34 1.70 -0.19
CA SER A 180 9.88 0.31 -0.23
C SER A 180 10.09 -0.33 -1.60
N PHE A 181 9.86 0.42 -2.69
CA PHE A 181 10.11 -0.03 -4.05
C PHE A 181 11.60 -0.37 -4.28
N LEU A 182 12.51 0.49 -3.82
CA LEU A 182 13.95 0.30 -4.01
C LEU A 182 14.52 -0.82 -3.11
N VAL A 183 13.95 -1.06 -1.95
CA VAL A 183 14.32 -2.19 -1.08
C VAL A 183 14.19 -3.53 -1.81
N ALA A 184 13.24 -3.68 -2.73
CA ALA A 184 13.10 -4.90 -3.54
C ALA A 184 14.33 -5.22 -4.39
N PHE A 185 15.15 -4.22 -4.71
CA PHE A 185 16.39 -4.36 -5.48
C PHE A 185 17.64 -4.49 -4.62
N THR A 186 17.47 -4.70 -3.31
CA THR A 186 18.54 -4.89 -2.34
C THR A 186 18.53 -6.31 -1.78
N ASN A 187 19.58 -6.68 -1.05
CA ASN A 187 19.63 -7.93 -0.29
C ASN A 187 19.27 -7.74 1.19
N TRP A 188 18.43 -6.77 1.53
CA TRP A 188 18.13 -6.42 2.91
C TRP A 188 17.26 -7.49 3.61
N THR A 189 17.84 -8.09 4.65
CA THR A 189 17.19 -9.03 5.56
C THR A 189 17.56 -8.67 7.00
N GLU A 190 16.84 -9.21 7.99
CA GLU A 190 17.14 -8.97 9.41
C GLU A 190 18.56 -9.42 9.80
N ARG A 191 19.05 -10.53 9.25
CA ARG A 191 20.43 -10.99 9.50
C ARG A 191 21.48 -9.96 9.15
N ILE A 192 21.24 -9.19 8.11
CA ILE A 192 22.12 -8.09 7.70
C ILE A 192 21.94 -6.90 8.63
N SER A 193 20.70 -6.59 9.05
CA SER A 193 20.39 -5.49 9.96
C SER A 193 21.03 -5.68 11.35
N LEU A 194 20.97 -6.89 11.89
CA LEU A 194 21.56 -7.21 13.20
C LEU A 194 23.11 -7.18 13.21
N GLY A 195 23.72 -7.43 12.05
CA GLY A 195 25.17 -7.40 11.91
C GLY A 195 25.76 -6.00 11.82
N GLN A 196 25.58 -5.36 10.69
CA GLN A 196 26.23 -4.09 10.35
C GLN A 196 25.32 -3.08 9.65
N MET A 197 24.03 -3.41 9.42
CA MET A 197 23.09 -2.64 8.61
C MET A 197 23.61 -2.26 7.20
N LEU A 198 24.51 -3.08 6.66
CA LEU A 198 25.17 -2.87 5.38
C LEU A 198 24.59 -3.80 4.31
N PHE A 199 23.39 -3.52 3.88
CA PHE A 199 22.84 -4.18 2.69
C PHE A 199 23.30 -3.44 1.41
N LYS A 200 23.35 -4.17 0.31
CA LYS A 200 23.82 -3.69 -1.00
C LYS A 200 22.79 -3.88 -2.09
N TRP A 201 23.00 -3.24 -3.22
CA TRP A 201 22.22 -3.51 -4.41
C TRP A 201 22.41 -4.96 -4.87
N SER A 202 21.33 -5.70 -5.01
CA SER A 202 21.27 -7.05 -5.60
C SER A 202 20.44 -7.08 -6.89
N PHE A 203 19.89 -5.92 -7.28
CA PHE A 203 19.07 -5.72 -8.47
C PHE A 203 17.93 -6.75 -8.58
N PHE A 204 18.02 -7.71 -9.49
CA PHE A 204 16.94 -8.66 -9.76
C PHE A 204 17.12 -10.03 -9.08
N ASP A 205 18.09 -10.20 -8.20
CA ASP A 205 18.37 -11.52 -7.59
C ASP A 205 17.17 -12.04 -6.78
N THR A 206 16.53 -11.18 -5.98
CA THR A 206 15.32 -11.56 -5.21
C THR A 206 14.13 -11.86 -6.12
N PHE A 207 13.95 -11.11 -7.20
CA PHE A 207 12.93 -11.43 -8.20
C PHE A 207 13.19 -12.77 -8.85
N LYS A 208 14.43 -13.03 -9.26
CA LYS A 208 14.83 -14.30 -9.84
C LYS A 208 14.55 -15.45 -8.87
N MET A 209 14.90 -15.32 -7.60
CA MET A 209 14.61 -16.31 -6.56
C MET A 209 13.10 -16.64 -6.50
N VAL A 210 12.23 -15.64 -6.46
CA VAL A 210 10.77 -15.82 -6.38
C VAL A 210 10.23 -16.62 -7.58
N PHE A 211 10.76 -16.39 -8.79
CA PHE A 211 10.25 -17.03 -10.01
C PHE A 211 10.97 -18.34 -10.38
N THR A 212 12.17 -18.59 -9.87
CA THR A 212 12.94 -19.81 -10.23
C THR A 212 12.93 -20.86 -9.15
N GLU A 213 12.79 -20.50 -7.89
CA GLU A 213 12.72 -21.47 -6.79
C GLU A 213 11.30 -21.96 -6.59
N ALA A 214 11.07 -23.26 -6.84
CA ALA A 214 9.75 -23.88 -6.79
C ALA A 214 8.99 -23.65 -5.47
N ALA A 215 9.71 -23.55 -4.34
CA ALA A 215 9.14 -23.32 -3.03
C ALA A 215 8.47 -21.93 -2.92
N TRP A 216 9.17 -20.87 -3.32
CA TRP A 216 8.65 -19.50 -3.27
C TRP A 216 7.52 -19.29 -4.28
N LEU A 217 7.67 -19.85 -5.48
CA LEU A 217 6.64 -19.77 -6.51
C LEU A 217 5.36 -20.50 -6.06
N LYS A 218 5.46 -21.68 -5.43
CA LYS A 218 4.31 -22.41 -4.90
C LYS A 218 3.56 -21.57 -3.87
N PHE A 219 4.23 -21.09 -2.82
CA PHE A 219 3.55 -20.27 -1.80
C PHE A 219 2.98 -18.97 -2.36
N PHE A 220 3.70 -18.32 -3.26
CA PHE A 220 3.16 -17.12 -3.92
C PHE A 220 1.87 -17.42 -4.68
N THR A 221 1.85 -18.50 -5.48
CA THR A 221 0.65 -18.87 -6.24
C THR A 221 -0.50 -19.33 -5.35
N ASP A 222 -0.22 -20.04 -4.27
CA ASP A 222 -1.23 -20.48 -3.30
C ASP A 222 -1.87 -19.29 -2.58
N VAL A 223 -1.05 -18.37 -2.07
CA VAL A 223 -1.53 -17.17 -1.38
C VAL A 223 -2.23 -16.22 -2.35
N LEU A 224 -1.72 -16.04 -3.58
CA LEU A 224 -2.37 -15.23 -4.60
C LEU A 224 -3.75 -15.81 -4.97
N SER A 225 -3.81 -17.11 -5.21
CA SER A 225 -5.07 -17.79 -5.55
C SER A 225 -6.10 -17.63 -4.44
N TRP A 226 -5.68 -17.83 -3.19
CA TRP A 226 -6.55 -17.60 -2.04
C TRP A 226 -6.95 -16.12 -1.92
N THR A 227 -6.04 -15.18 -2.12
CA THR A 227 -6.34 -13.73 -2.08
C THR A 227 -7.43 -13.37 -3.09
N LEU A 228 -7.33 -13.91 -4.31
CA LEU A 228 -8.35 -13.69 -5.35
C LEU A 228 -9.70 -14.30 -4.98
N ILE A 229 -9.71 -15.54 -4.49
CA ILE A 229 -10.94 -16.22 -4.03
C ILE A 229 -11.57 -15.44 -2.89
N TYR A 230 -10.79 -15.06 -1.88
CA TYR A 230 -11.26 -14.28 -0.75
C TYR A 230 -11.84 -12.93 -1.18
N ALA A 231 -11.12 -12.17 -2.00
CA ALA A 231 -11.57 -10.87 -2.47
C ALA A 231 -12.86 -10.98 -3.29
N PHE A 232 -12.94 -11.97 -4.18
CA PHE A 232 -14.13 -12.20 -4.99
C PHE A 232 -15.34 -12.66 -4.15
N MET A 233 -15.16 -13.72 -3.35
CA MET A 233 -16.24 -14.29 -2.54
C MET A 233 -16.75 -13.28 -1.50
N SER A 234 -15.84 -12.57 -0.82
CA SER A 234 -16.21 -11.53 0.13
C SER A 234 -17.01 -10.40 -0.55
N SER A 235 -16.60 -9.96 -1.73
CA SER A 235 -17.28 -8.87 -2.44
C SER A 235 -18.65 -9.29 -2.96
N VAL A 236 -18.74 -10.48 -3.55
CA VAL A 236 -20.00 -11.01 -4.08
C VAL A 236 -21.01 -11.29 -2.95
N THR A 237 -20.55 -11.92 -1.87
CA THR A 237 -21.46 -12.29 -0.77
C THR A 237 -22.02 -11.07 -0.04
N VAL A 238 -21.19 -10.05 0.25
CA VAL A 238 -21.66 -8.81 0.89
C VAL A 238 -22.63 -8.04 -0.03
N TYR A 239 -22.37 -8.01 -1.33
CA TYR A 239 -23.24 -7.39 -2.31
C TYR A 239 -24.60 -8.11 -2.40
N VAL A 240 -24.56 -9.42 -2.57
CA VAL A 240 -25.78 -10.23 -2.72
C VAL A 240 -26.66 -10.15 -1.46
N LEU A 241 -26.07 -10.31 -0.27
CA LEU A 241 -26.82 -10.21 0.97
C LEU A 241 -27.38 -8.79 1.19
N GLY A 242 -26.58 -7.76 0.93
CA GLY A 242 -27.02 -6.36 1.00
C GLY A 242 -28.15 -6.08 0.02
N PHE A 243 -28.06 -6.61 -1.21
CA PHE A 243 -29.13 -6.49 -2.21
C PHE A 243 -30.44 -7.16 -1.77
N ILE A 244 -30.35 -8.40 -1.31
CA ILE A 244 -31.53 -9.14 -0.81
C ILE A 244 -32.19 -8.37 0.34
N GLN A 245 -31.40 -7.90 1.31
CA GLN A 245 -31.93 -7.15 2.45
C GLN A 245 -32.56 -5.80 2.05
N ALA A 246 -31.92 -5.07 1.12
CA ALA A 246 -32.51 -3.84 0.59
C ALA A 246 -33.87 -4.10 -0.07
N MET A 247 -33.98 -5.14 -0.90
CA MET A 247 -35.23 -5.52 -1.54
C MET A 247 -36.31 -5.93 -0.54
N ILE A 248 -35.93 -6.68 0.52
CA ILE A 248 -36.89 -7.06 1.57
C ILE A 248 -37.40 -5.83 2.30
N ILE A 249 -36.48 -4.94 2.74
CA ILE A 249 -36.84 -3.73 3.50
C ILE A 249 -37.75 -2.80 2.67
N GLU A 250 -37.43 -2.65 1.37
CA GLU A 250 -38.23 -1.77 0.48
C GLU A 250 -39.57 -2.36 0.07
N SER A 251 -39.78 -3.65 0.33
CA SER A 251 -41.05 -4.27 -0.02
C SER A 251 -42.23 -3.61 0.70
N LYS A 252 -43.43 -3.66 0.09
CA LYS A 252 -44.68 -3.12 0.64
C LYS A 252 -45.15 -3.86 1.88
N TYR A 253 -44.64 -5.03 2.16
CA TYR A 253 -45.04 -5.87 3.31
C TYR A 253 -44.28 -5.53 4.59
N VAL A 254 -43.19 -4.79 4.53
CA VAL A 254 -42.39 -4.44 5.70
C VAL A 254 -42.94 -3.19 6.37
N VAL A 255 -43.45 -3.35 7.58
CA VAL A 255 -43.88 -2.27 8.47
C VAL A 255 -42.65 -1.77 9.24
N ASN A 256 -42.58 -0.46 9.53
CA ASN A 256 -41.51 0.18 10.28
C ASN A 256 -40.12 -0.01 9.63
N LYS A 257 -40.03 0.25 8.32
CA LYS A 257 -38.76 0.17 7.56
C LYS A 257 -37.56 0.86 8.26
N LYS A 258 -37.83 1.99 8.94
CA LYS A 258 -36.79 2.73 9.68
C LYS A 258 -36.20 1.90 10.81
N LEU A 259 -37.02 1.18 11.57
CA LEU A 259 -36.53 0.31 12.66
C LEU A 259 -35.63 -0.81 12.13
N TRP A 260 -36.10 -1.51 11.08
CA TRP A 260 -35.33 -2.59 10.49
C TRP A 260 -33.99 -2.11 9.89
N ARG A 261 -33.96 -0.97 9.20
CA ARG A 261 -32.72 -0.35 8.73
C ARG A 261 -31.76 -0.06 9.89
N THR A 262 -32.27 0.49 11.01
CA THR A 262 -31.48 0.78 12.20
C THR A 262 -30.87 -0.49 12.80
N ILE A 263 -31.64 -1.57 12.92
CA ILE A 263 -31.13 -2.84 13.47
C ILE A 263 -30.11 -3.47 12.55
N LEU A 264 -30.38 -3.51 11.24
CA LEU A 264 -29.51 -4.19 10.28
C LEU A 264 -28.22 -3.42 9.96
N ILE A 265 -28.13 -2.12 10.29
CA ILE A 265 -26.88 -1.35 10.14
C ILE A 265 -25.95 -1.50 11.35
N LEU A 266 -26.42 -2.03 12.49
CA LEU A 266 -25.62 -2.15 13.71
C LEU A 266 -24.25 -2.83 13.52
N PRO A 267 -24.11 -3.92 12.73
CA PRO A 267 -22.80 -4.52 12.50
C PRO A 267 -21.76 -3.53 11.94
N TRP A 268 -22.20 -2.64 11.07
CA TRP A 268 -21.32 -1.63 10.45
C TRP A 268 -21.03 -0.43 11.38
N ALA A 269 -21.88 -0.18 12.37
CA ALA A 269 -21.70 0.87 13.36
C ALA A 269 -20.61 0.54 14.40
N ILE A 270 -20.27 -0.75 14.58
CA ILE A 270 -19.23 -1.19 15.50
C ILE A 270 -17.87 -1.12 14.80
N PRO A 271 -16.83 -0.55 15.44
CA PRO A 271 -15.48 -0.55 14.85
C PRO A 271 -15.03 -1.95 14.43
N GLY A 272 -14.65 -2.13 13.15
CA GLY A 272 -14.38 -3.44 12.56
C GLY A 272 -13.31 -4.25 13.31
N ILE A 273 -12.27 -3.59 13.83
CA ILE A 273 -11.20 -4.23 14.61
C ILE A 273 -11.79 -4.89 15.87
N ILE A 274 -12.66 -4.20 16.60
CA ILE A 274 -13.30 -4.73 17.81
C ILE A 274 -14.15 -5.94 17.46
N SER A 275 -14.96 -5.83 16.40
CA SER A 275 -15.79 -6.96 15.94
C SER A 275 -14.95 -8.17 15.56
N LEU A 276 -13.84 -7.99 14.82
CA LEU A 276 -12.95 -9.08 14.44
C LEU A 276 -12.32 -9.77 15.65
N MET A 277 -11.87 -9.01 16.65
CA MET A 277 -11.31 -9.56 17.89
C MET A 277 -12.37 -10.28 18.74
N LEU A 278 -13.63 -9.78 18.75
CA LEU A 278 -14.72 -10.47 19.42
C LEU A 278 -15.04 -11.80 18.72
N PHE A 279 -15.12 -11.82 17.39
CA PHE A 279 -15.32 -13.06 16.64
C PHE A 279 -14.16 -14.06 16.85
N ARG A 280 -12.92 -13.60 16.93
CA ARG A 280 -11.79 -14.46 17.28
C ARG A 280 -12.00 -15.15 18.64
N ASN A 281 -12.51 -14.43 19.64
CA ASN A 281 -12.84 -15.01 20.95
C ASN A 281 -14.04 -15.94 20.89
N VAL A 282 -15.06 -15.62 20.08
CA VAL A 282 -16.23 -16.50 19.88
C VAL A 282 -15.80 -17.84 19.27
N PHE A 283 -14.86 -17.83 18.34
CA PHE A 283 -14.32 -19.01 17.64
C PHE A 283 -13.09 -19.63 18.34
N ALA A 284 -12.70 -19.17 19.54
CA ALA A 284 -11.54 -19.74 20.22
C ALA A 284 -11.73 -21.23 20.56
N ASP A 285 -10.67 -22.00 20.38
CA ASP A 285 -10.68 -23.46 20.57
C ASP A 285 -10.99 -23.85 22.01
N ASN A 286 -10.34 -23.13 22.95
CA ASN A 286 -10.54 -23.31 24.39
C ASN A 286 -11.29 -22.11 24.96
N GLY A 287 -12.45 -22.37 25.57
CA GLY A 287 -13.24 -21.31 26.21
C GLY A 287 -13.99 -20.39 25.25
N GLY A 288 -13.95 -20.64 23.92
CA GLY A 288 -14.73 -19.89 22.94
C GLY A 288 -16.25 -20.10 23.10
N LEU A 289 -17.00 -19.01 22.93
CA LEU A 289 -18.45 -19.03 23.16
C LEU A 289 -19.18 -20.13 22.36
N LEU A 290 -18.80 -20.33 21.10
CA LEU A 290 -19.41 -21.40 20.28
C LEU A 290 -19.16 -22.79 20.84
N ASN A 291 -17.93 -23.09 21.23
CA ASN A 291 -17.63 -24.40 21.83
C ASN A 291 -18.33 -24.58 23.16
N GLN A 292 -18.43 -23.54 24.00
CA GLN A 292 -19.19 -23.61 25.27
C GLN A 292 -20.66 -23.94 25.00
N ILE A 293 -21.31 -23.24 24.09
CA ILE A 293 -22.73 -23.52 23.73
C ILE A 293 -22.88 -24.95 23.20
N LEU A 294 -21.98 -25.40 22.33
CA LEU A 294 -22.06 -26.77 21.77
C LEU A 294 -21.86 -27.85 22.82
N VAL A 295 -20.99 -27.62 23.82
CA VAL A 295 -20.81 -28.52 24.95
C VAL A 295 -22.06 -28.58 25.83
N GLU A 296 -22.63 -27.43 26.18
CA GLU A 296 -23.86 -27.36 26.98
C GLU A 296 -25.05 -28.04 26.28
N LEU A 297 -25.14 -27.92 24.95
CA LEU A 297 -26.18 -28.56 24.15
C LEU A 297 -25.89 -30.03 23.81
N ASN A 298 -24.76 -30.59 24.24
CA ASN A 298 -24.25 -31.92 23.82
C ASN A 298 -24.19 -32.09 22.31
N ALA A 299 -23.91 -31.01 21.58
CA ALA A 299 -23.96 -30.94 20.11
C ALA A 299 -22.60 -30.96 19.44
N VAL A 300 -21.47 -31.12 20.17
CA VAL A 300 -20.13 -31.09 19.63
C VAL A 300 -19.94 -32.16 18.56
N GLU A 301 -20.24 -33.43 18.87
CA GLU A 301 -20.03 -34.54 17.95
C GLU A 301 -20.94 -34.49 16.72
N SER A 302 -22.21 -34.09 16.87
CA SER A 302 -23.13 -33.89 15.76
C SER A 302 -22.68 -32.76 14.84
N THR A 303 -22.17 -31.66 15.40
CA THR A 303 -21.63 -30.55 14.63
C THR A 303 -20.34 -30.94 13.91
N LYS A 304 -19.44 -31.70 14.55
CA LYS A 304 -18.26 -32.26 13.89
C LYS A 304 -18.63 -33.14 12.71
N ALA A 305 -19.57 -34.07 12.91
CA ALA A 305 -20.05 -34.96 11.85
C ALA A 305 -20.62 -34.12 10.68
N PHE A 306 -21.42 -33.11 10.96
CA PHE A 306 -21.95 -32.21 9.94
C PHE A 306 -20.85 -31.47 9.17
N LEU A 307 -19.90 -30.83 9.88
CA LEU A 307 -18.79 -30.11 9.27
C LEU A 307 -17.85 -31.03 8.48
N SER A 308 -17.63 -32.26 8.98
CA SER A 308 -16.85 -33.27 8.28
C SER A 308 -17.54 -33.74 6.98
N ASN A 309 -18.86 -33.94 7.00
CA ASN A 309 -19.63 -34.25 5.81
C ASN A 309 -19.57 -33.17 4.74
N LEU A 310 -19.39 -31.91 5.16
CA LEU A 310 -19.13 -30.77 4.26
C LEU A 310 -17.67 -30.65 3.83
N GLY A 311 -16.77 -31.54 4.31
CA GLY A 311 -15.33 -31.48 4.01
C GLY A 311 -14.59 -30.32 4.69
N LEU A 312 -15.20 -29.69 5.69
CA LEU A 312 -14.63 -28.49 6.35
C LEU A 312 -13.66 -28.84 7.48
N ILE A 313 -13.78 -30.02 8.10
CA ILE A 313 -12.89 -30.50 9.16
C ILE A 313 -12.63 -32.01 9.00
N HIS A 314 -11.60 -32.53 9.66
CA HIS A 314 -11.43 -33.95 9.85
C HIS A 314 -12.16 -34.44 11.13
N GLN A 315 -12.96 -35.50 11.04
CA GLN A 315 -13.77 -36.02 12.15
C GLN A 315 -12.92 -36.53 13.31
N ALA A 316 -11.65 -36.86 13.07
CA ALA A 316 -10.76 -37.51 14.04
C ALA A 316 -10.11 -36.53 15.04
N ASP A 317 -10.34 -35.23 14.95
CA ASP A 317 -9.78 -34.27 15.88
C ASP A 317 -10.42 -34.43 17.28
N PRO A 318 -9.68 -34.83 18.33
CA PRO A 318 -10.26 -35.01 19.66
C PRO A 318 -10.62 -33.67 20.32
N GLY A 319 -11.66 -33.67 21.17
CA GLY A 319 -12.04 -32.51 21.98
C GLY A 319 -12.92 -31.49 21.24
N ASN A 320 -12.70 -30.22 21.48
CA ASN A 320 -13.46 -29.12 20.93
C ASN A 320 -13.22 -28.94 19.42
N ILE A 321 -14.14 -28.21 18.76
CA ILE A 321 -13.96 -27.86 17.33
C ILE A 321 -12.90 -26.77 17.24
N LEU A 322 -11.88 -27.03 16.40
CA LEU A 322 -10.81 -26.09 16.08
C LEU A 322 -11.28 -25.18 14.92
N TRP A 323 -12.01 -24.12 15.24
CA TRP A 323 -12.66 -23.26 14.25
C TRP A 323 -11.68 -22.52 13.34
N LEU A 324 -10.60 -22.01 13.93
CA LEU A 324 -9.64 -21.14 13.23
C LEU A 324 -8.23 -21.73 13.16
N THR A 325 -7.94 -22.81 13.88
CA THR A 325 -6.57 -23.29 14.11
C THR A 325 -6.32 -24.72 13.65
N SER A 326 -7.33 -25.42 13.07
CA SER A 326 -7.14 -26.79 12.58
C SER A 326 -6.04 -26.85 11.51
N PRO A 327 -4.89 -27.49 11.76
CA PRO A 327 -3.77 -27.51 10.82
C PRO A 327 -4.03 -28.42 9.62
N ALA A 328 -4.89 -29.44 9.80
CA ALA A 328 -5.16 -30.41 8.77
C ALA A 328 -5.99 -29.85 7.62
N ASN A 329 -6.84 -28.86 7.87
CA ASN A 329 -7.68 -28.25 6.85
C ASN A 329 -8.06 -26.82 7.20
N GLY A 330 -7.41 -25.84 6.60
CA GLY A 330 -7.74 -24.43 6.77
C GLY A 330 -9.04 -23.97 6.09
N LEU A 331 -9.79 -24.89 5.47
CA LEU A 331 -10.99 -24.53 4.72
C LEU A 331 -12.07 -23.94 5.64
N LEU A 332 -12.27 -24.50 6.84
CA LEU A 332 -13.19 -23.94 7.83
C LEU A 332 -12.82 -22.50 8.20
N ALA A 333 -11.55 -22.26 8.51
CA ALA A 333 -11.06 -20.93 8.82
C ALA A 333 -11.27 -19.94 7.64
N LYS A 334 -11.03 -20.38 6.42
CA LYS A 334 -11.28 -19.59 5.18
C LYS A 334 -12.75 -19.22 5.02
N VAL A 335 -13.66 -20.19 5.26
CA VAL A 335 -15.12 -19.95 5.22
C VAL A 335 -15.52 -18.95 6.31
N LEU A 336 -15.02 -19.13 7.53
CA LEU A 336 -15.34 -18.21 8.65
C LEU A 336 -14.84 -16.79 8.42
N VAL A 337 -13.67 -16.62 7.81
CA VAL A 337 -13.17 -15.28 7.43
C VAL A 337 -14.15 -14.60 6.47
N ILE A 338 -14.66 -15.33 5.46
CA ILE A 338 -15.66 -14.79 4.52
C ILE A 338 -16.99 -14.48 5.23
N VAL A 339 -17.46 -15.35 6.13
CA VAL A 339 -18.72 -15.17 6.88
C VAL A 339 -18.63 -13.95 7.80
N VAL A 340 -17.53 -13.78 8.52
CA VAL A 340 -17.34 -12.60 9.37
C VAL A 340 -17.24 -11.32 8.53
N ASN A 341 -16.53 -11.36 7.40
CA ASN A 341 -16.46 -10.23 6.50
C ASN A 341 -17.84 -9.90 5.90
N LEU A 342 -18.63 -10.92 5.57
CA LEU A 342 -20.02 -10.76 5.15
C LEU A 342 -20.85 -10.02 6.20
N TRP A 343 -20.77 -10.43 7.46
CA TRP A 343 -21.52 -9.80 8.56
C TRP A 343 -21.12 -8.33 8.77
N LEU A 344 -19.83 -8.00 8.60
CA LEU A 344 -19.35 -6.63 8.70
C LEU A 344 -19.73 -5.76 7.49
N GLY A 345 -19.75 -6.33 6.29
CA GLY A 345 -19.80 -5.58 5.04
C GLY A 345 -21.20 -5.41 4.43
N TYR A 346 -22.15 -6.35 4.66
CA TYR A 346 -23.45 -6.30 4.00
C TYR A 346 -24.26 -5.02 4.27
N PRO A 347 -24.18 -4.39 5.48
CA PRO A 347 -25.03 -3.24 5.77
C PRO A 347 -24.71 -2.05 4.87
N TYR A 348 -23.47 -1.90 4.46
CA TYR A 348 -23.06 -0.87 3.53
C TYR A 348 -23.78 -0.99 2.19
N PHE A 349 -23.80 -2.20 1.60
CA PHE A 349 -24.51 -2.42 0.35
C PHE A 349 -26.03 -2.37 0.51
N MET A 350 -26.55 -2.82 1.63
CA MET A 350 -27.98 -2.67 1.95
C MET A 350 -28.39 -1.19 1.89
N MET A 351 -27.63 -0.30 2.52
CA MET A 351 -27.94 1.15 2.53
C MET A 351 -27.75 1.78 1.16
N LEU A 352 -26.65 1.44 0.47
CA LEU A 352 -26.36 1.93 -0.87
C LEU A 352 -27.48 1.55 -1.85
N ILE A 353 -27.85 0.28 -1.88
CA ILE A 353 -28.86 -0.24 -2.80
C ILE A 353 -30.25 0.31 -2.44
N THR A 354 -30.58 0.46 -1.16
CA THR A 354 -31.81 1.13 -0.73
C THR A 354 -31.89 2.55 -1.30
N GLY A 355 -30.77 3.30 -1.29
CA GLY A 355 -30.71 4.63 -1.89
C GLY A 355 -30.95 4.58 -3.41
N VAL A 356 -30.31 3.65 -4.11
CA VAL A 356 -30.48 3.49 -5.57
C VAL A 356 -31.92 3.07 -5.92
N LEU A 357 -32.52 2.14 -5.18
CA LEU A 357 -33.92 1.73 -5.39
C LEU A 357 -34.88 2.91 -5.31
N GLY A 358 -34.65 3.86 -4.39
CA GLY A 358 -35.42 5.08 -4.26
C GLY A 358 -35.31 6.07 -5.43
N THR A 359 -34.31 5.91 -6.29
CA THR A 359 -34.12 6.77 -7.48
C THR A 359 -34.76 6.21 -8.76
N ILE A 360 -35.22 4.96 -8.73
CA ILE A 360 -35.87 4.34 -9.90
C ILE A 360 -37.28 4.93 -10.03
N PRO A 361 -37.63 5.55 -11.17
CA PRO A 361 -38.97 6.13 -11.39
C PRO A 361 -40.07 5.07 -11.30
N GLU A 362 -41.13 5.36 -10.52
CA GLU A 362 -42.26 4.45 -10.35
C GLU A 362 -43.00 4.21 -11.68
N SER A 363 -43.01 5.19 -12.57
CA SER A 363 -43.58 5.09 -13.92
C SER A 363 -43.06 3.92 -14.74
N LEU A 364 -41.78 3.50 -14.53
CA LEU A 364 -41.23 2.32 -15.21
C LEU A 364 -41.91 1.02 -14.76
N TYR A 365 -42.27 0.94 -13.48
CA TYR A 365 -42.97 -0.23 -12.92
C TYR A 365 -44.45 -0.22 -13.33
N GLU A 366 -45.07 0.95 -13.39
CA GLU A 366 -46.46 1.12 -13.85
C GLU A 366 -46.59 0.75 -15.33
N ALA A 367 -45.69 1.23 -16.20
CA ALA A 367 -45.68 0.88 -17.61
C ALA A 367 -45.52 -0.64 -17.80
N ALA A 368 -44.59 -1.26 -17.06
CA ALA A 368 -44.39 -2.69 -17.11
C ALA A 368 -45.60 -3.49 -16.61
N GLU A 369 -46.41 -2.93 -15.65
CA GLU A 369 -47.67 -3.53 -15.24
C GLU A 369 -48.72 -3.50 -16.35
N ILE A 370 -48.82 -2.39 -17.06
CA ILE A 370 -49.72 -2.25 -18.22
C ILE A 370 -49.35 -3.26 -19.32
N ASP A 371 -48.03 -3.48 -19.52
CA ASP A 371 -47.49 -4.48 -20.46
C ASP A 371 -47.65 -5.93 -19.95
N GLY A 372 -48.23 -6.15 -18.77
CA GLY A 372 -48.47 -7.47 -18.19
C GLY A 372 -47.26 -8.14 -17.55
N ALA A 373 -46.19 -7.39 -17.24
CA ALA A 373 -44.99 -7.94 -16.63
C ALA A 373 -45.24 -8.38 -15.19
N ASN A 374 -44.81 -9.60 -14.87
CA ASN A 374 -44.85 -10.11 -13.49
C ASN A 374 -43.70 -9.57 -12.63
N SER A 375 -43.73 -9.81 -11.31
CA SER A 375 -42.69 -9.31 -10.39
C SER A 375 -41.28 -9.76 -10.71
N THR A 376 -41.10 -10.98 -11.22
CA THR A 376 -39.79 -11.51 -11.62
C THR A 376 -39.26 -10.80 -12.87
N GLN A 377 -40.13 -10.50 -13.81
CA GLN A 377 -39.78 -9.74 -15.02
C GLN A 377 -39.40 -8.29 -14.67
N LYS A 378 -40.16 -7.60 -13.82
CA LYS A 378 -39.81 -6.27 -13.32
C LYS A 378 -38.46 -6.27 -12.60
N PHE A 379 -38.23 -7.27 -11.73
CA PHE A 379 -36.90 -7.42 -11.09
C PHE A 379 -35.77 -7.60 -12.10
N ARG A 380 -35.92 -8.54 -13.05
CA ARG A 380 -34.85 -8.93 -13.97
C ARG A 380 -34.54 -7.86 -15.02
N TYR A 381 -35.56 -7.15 -15.50
CA TYR A 381 -35.41 -6.23 -16.63
C TYR A 381 -35.36 -4.75 -16.22
N ILE A 382 -35.84 -4.38 -15.03
CA ILE A 382 -35.84 -2.99 -14.55
C ILE A 382 -34.91 -2.87 -13.34
N THR A 383 -35.24 -3.52 -12.22
CA THR A 383 -34.53 -3.31 -10.94
C THR A 383 -33.08 -3.72 -11.01
N LEU A 384 -32.80 -4.98 -11.37
CA LEU A 384 -31.46 -5.55 -11.35
C LEU A 384 -30.47 -4.80 -12.28
N PRO A 385 -30.80 -4.51 -13.55
CA PRO A 385 -29.88 -3.78 -14.43
C PRO A 385 -29.59 -2.36 -13.94
N MET A 386 -30.62 -1.64 -13.46
CA MET A 386 -30.43 -0.27 -12.97
C MET A 386 -29.57 -0.22 -11.71
N VAL A 387 -29.83 -1.11 -10.75
CA VAL A 387 -29.02 -1.18 -9.53
C VAL A 387 -27.59 -1.60 -9.84
N LEU A 388 -27.38 -2.62 -10.70
CA LEU A 388 -26.03 -3.06 -11.07
C LEU A 388 -25.24 -1.93 -11.75
N ARG A 389 -25.84 -1.19 -12.69
CA ARG A 389 -25.17 -0.06 -13.34
C ARG A 389 -24.77 1.02 -12.34
N ALA A 390 -25.68 1.41 -11.45
CA ALA A 390 -25.42 2.44 -10.45
C ALA A 390 -24.36 2.02 -9.42
N THR A 391 -24.27 0.73 -9.09
CA THR A 391 -23.37 0.22 -8.04
C THR A 391 -22.09 -0.43 -8.58
N ALA A 392 -21.95 -0.62 -9.89
CA ALA A 392 -20.79 -1.27 -10.50
C ALA A 392 -19.43 -0.67 -10.07
N PRO A 393 -19.23 0.65 -10.03
CA PRO A 393 -17.96 1.22 -9.57
C PRO A 393 -17.64 0.84 -8.12
N VAL A 394 -18.68 0.77 -7.27
CA VAL A 394 -18.53 0.43 -5.85
C VAL A 394 -18.19 -1.04 -5.67
N ILE A 395 -18.77 -1.95 -6.47
CA ILE A 395 -18.44 -3.38 -6.44
C ILE A 395 -16.97 -3.59 -6.78
N ILE A 396 -16.45 -2.92 -7.81
CA ILE A 396 -15.04 -2.99 -8.22
C ILE A 396 -14.13 -2.47 -7.10
N THR A 397 -14.49 -1.34 -6.51
CA THR A 397 -13.73 -0.77 -5.38
C THR A 397 -13.73 -1.71 -4.17
N THR A 398 -14.86 -2.38 -3.89
CA THR A 398 -14.98 -3.35 -2.80
C THR A 398 -14.10 -4.58 -3.04
N PHE A 399 -14.00 -5.06 -4.29
CA PHE A 399 -13.08 -6.14 -4.62
C PHE A 399 -11.63 -5.73 -4.32
N THR A 400 -11.22 -4.52 -4.74
CA THR A 400 -9.87 -4.00 -4.47
C THR A 400 -9.62 -3.81 -2.96
N PHE A 401 -10.62 -3.36 -2.22
CA PHE A 401 -10.56 -3.26 -0.76
C PHE A 401 -10.36 -4.63 -0.11
N ASN A 402 -11.17 -5.63 -0.48
CA ASN A 402 -11.05 -6.98 0.07
C ASN A 402 -9.73 -7.65 -0.33
N PHE A 403 -9.22 -7.39 -1.52
CA PHE A 403 -7.91 -7.88 -1.95
C PHE A 403 -6.77 -7.43 -1.01
N ASN A 404 -6.90 -6.24 -0.42
CA ASN A 404 -5.94 -5.65 0.52
C ASN A 404 -6.45 -5.60 1.97
N ASN A 405 -7.44 -6.39 2.34
CA ASN A 405 -8.05 -6.34 3.67
C ASN A 405 -7.20 -7.06 4.72
N PHE A 406 -6.06 -6.45 5.04
CA PHE A 406 -5.15 -6.92 6.08
C PHE A 406 -5.87 -7.18 7.41
N GLY A 407 -6.73 -6.25 7.83
CA GLY A 407 -7.40 -6.29 9.13
C GLY A 407 -8.25 -7.53 9.33
N ALA A 408 -9.03 -7.94 8.32
CA ALA A 408 -9.88 -9.11 8.39
C ALA A 408 -9.10 -10.40 8.68
N ILE A 409 -7.94 -10.55 8.07
CA ILE A 409 -7.08 -11.73 8.28
C ILE A 409 -6.30 -11.63 9.58
N TYR A 410 -5.62 -10.50 9.81
CA TYR A 410 -4.71 -10.34 10.94
C TYR A 410 -5.42 -10.40 12.30
N PHE A 411 -6.53 -9.68 12.46
CA PHE A 411 -7.24 -9.64 13.74
C PHE A 411 -8.10 -10.88 14.01
N LEU A 412 -8.58 -11.57 12.98
CA LEU A 412 -9.41 -12.76 13.17
C LEU A 412 -8.58 -14.04 13.32
N THR A 413 -7.65 -14.31 12.40
CA THR A 413 -6.92 -15.59 12.31
C THR A 413 -5.42 -15.44 12.50
N SER A 414 -4.87 -14.22 12.45
CA SER A 414 -3.43 -13.97 12.32
C SER A 414 -2.79 -14.74 11.14
N GLY A 415 -3.59 -14.97 10.08
CA GLY A 415 -3.21 -15.75 8.91
C GLY A 415 -3.26 -17.28 9.10
N GLY A 416 -3.52 -17.79 10.31
CA GLY A 416 -3.62 -19.22 10.60
C GLY A 416 -4.83 -19.90 9.96
N PRO A 417 -4.89 -21.26 10.04
CA PRO A 417 -3.88 -22.15 10.58
C PRO A 417 -2.60 -22.20 9.74
N GLY A 418 -1.49 -22.63 10.36
CA GLY A 418 -0.24 -22.91 9.64
C GLY A 418 -0.40 -24.12 8.71
N TYR A 419 0.52 -24.23 7.76
CA TYR A 419 0.64 -25.46 6.96
C TYR A 419 1.26 -26.58 7.83
N PRO A 420 0.95 -27.87 7.54
CA PRO A 420 1.67 -29.00 8.14
C PRO A 420 3.19 -28.87 7.87
N ILE A 421 4.01 -29.25 8.86
CA ILE A 421 5.48 -29.03 8.80
C ILE A 421 6.12 -29.77 7.63
N ASP A 422 5.60 -30.95 7.29
CA ASP A 422 6.02 -31.79 6.17
C ASP A 422 5.71 -31.20 4.79
N GLU A 423 4.74 -30.31 4.71
CA GLU A 423 4.39 -29.58 3.48
C GLU A 423 5.25 -28.32 3.26
N ILE A 424 5.99 -27.88 4.28
CA ILE A 424 6.81 -26.66 4.19
C ILE A 424 8.23 -27.01 3.73
N PRO A 425 8.65 -26.53 2.54
CA PRO A 425 10.03 -26.72 2.08
C PRO A 425 11.04 -26.16 3.07
N GLU A 426 12.16 -26.88 3.25
CA GLU A 426 13.19 -26.53 4.23
C GLU A 426 13.73 -25.10 4.05
N ALA A 427 13.94 -24.68 2.80
CA ALA A 427 14.42 -23.33 2.49
C ALA A 427 13.51 -22.22 3.04
N VAL A 428 12.19 -22.42 3.04
CA VAL A 428 11.21 -21.46 3.57
C VAL A 428 11.08 -21.59 5.08
N ARG A 429 11.11 -22.83 5.59
CA ARG A 429 11.01 -23.14 7.02
C ARG A 429 12.16 -22.54 7.83
N VAL A 430 13.40 -22.64 7.33
CA VAL A 430 14.60 -22.08 7.96
C VAL A 430 14.51 -20.57 8.11
N LEU A 431 13.85 -19.89 7.18
CA LEU A 431 13.64 -18.45 7.24
C LEU A 431 12.45 -18.04 8.10
N GLY A 432 11.59 -18.99 8.53
CA GLY A 432 10.38 -18.68 9.29
C GLY A 432 9.36 -17.83 8.50
N ALA A 433 9.45 -17.88 7.18
CA ALA A 433 8.77 -16.97 6.25
C ALA A 433 7.51 -17.57 5.61
N GLN A 434 7.06 -18.75 6.10
CA GLN A 434 5.90 -19.43 5.57
C GLN A 434 4.60 -18.64 5.80
N PRO A 435 3.70 -18.58 4.81
CA PRO A 435 2.36 -18.04 5.03
C PRO A 435 1.53 -19.02 5.88
N GLY A 436 0.47 -18.55 6.47
CA GLY A 436 -0.59 -19.42 6.96
C GLY A 436 -1.65 -19.64 5.89
N GLN A 437 -2.56 -20.60 6.12
CA GLN A 437 -3.56 -21.01 5.12
C GLN A 437 -4.64 -19.95 4.85
N THR A 438 -4.87 -19.01 5.77
CA THR A 438 -5.78 -17.87 5.55
C THR A 438 -5.05 -16.57 5.18
N ASP A 439 -3.72 -16.58 5.12
CA ASP A 439 -3.00 -15.38 4.71
C ASP A 439 -3.37 -14.98 3.29
N ILE A 440 -3.69 -13.71 3.13
CA ILE A 440 -3.72 -13.02 1.83
C ILE A 440 -2.37 -12.34 1.59
N LEU A 441 -2.11 -11.90 0.38
CA LEU A 441 -0.79 -11.36 0.03
C LEU A 441 -0.33 -10.25 0.97
N ILE A 442 -1.19 -9.32 1.34
CA ILE A 442 -0.81 -8.20 2.23
C ILE A 442 -0.49 -8.67 3.66
N SER A 443 -1.21 -9.66 4.20
CA SER A 443 -0.93 -10.18 5.54
C SER A 443 0.34 -11.03 5.57
N TRP A 444 0.64 -11.74 4.49
CA TRP A 444 1.90 -12.46 4.36
C TRP A 444 3.10 -11.51 4.23
N ILE A 445 2.98 -10.46 3.41
CA ILE A 445 4.01 -9.39 3.30
C ILE A 445 4.29 -8.78 4.68
N TYR A 446 3.25 -8.51 5.47
CA TYR A 446 3.42 -8.01 6.82
C TYR A 446 4.23 -8.98 7.71
N LYS A 447 3.93 -10.27 7.64
CA LYS A 447 4.69 -11.31 8.37
C LYS A 447 6.14 -11.40 7.91
N LEU A 448 6.39 -11.29 6.61
CA LEU A 448 7.75 -11.27 6.06
C LEU A 448 8.56 -10.07 6.55
N SER A 449 7.89 -8.95 6.85
CA SER A 449 8.56 -7.71 7.26
C SER A 449 8.68 -7.55 8.77
N PHE A 450 7.76 -8.14 9.57
CA PHE A 450 7.61 -7.82 10.99
C PHE A 450 7.24 -9.02 11.87
N GLY A 451 7.11 -10.20 11.33
CA GLY A 451 6.55 -11.34 12.06
C GLY A 451 7.42 -12.59 12.07
N SER A 452 8.55 -12.58 11.42
CA SER A 452 9.45 -13.73 11.34
C SER A 452 10.68 -13.54 12.22
N ALA A 453 11.31 -14.65 12.62
CA ALA A 453 12.59 -14.63 13.34
C ALA A 453 13.75 -14.11 12.45
N ASN A 454 13.51 -13.98 11.16
CA ASN A 454 14.44 -13.44 10.17
C ASN A 454 13.63 -12.63 9.14
N ASP A 455 13.30 -11.40 9.46
CA ASP A 455 12.55 -10.53 8.56
C ASP A 455 13.21 -10.42 7.18
N GLN A 456 12.39 -10.58 6.14
CA GLN A 456 12.80 -10.61 4.74
C GLN A 456 12.29 -9.36 4.01
N TYR A 457 12.87 -8.19 4.31
CA TYR A 457 12.40 -6.90 3.79
C TYR A 457 12.46 -6.83 2.26
N ASN A 458 13.51 -7.39 1.65
CA ASN A 458 13.66 -7.45 0.20
C ASN A 458 12.56 -8.29 -0.46
N LEU A 459 12.26 -9.47 0.10
CA LEU A 459 11.23 -10.38 -0.41
C LEU A 459 9.83 -9.78 -0.25
N ALA A 460 9.53 -9.19 0.92
CA ALA A 460 8.30 -8.47 1.17
C ALA A 460 8.08 -7.33 0.16
N SER A 461 9.15 -6.60 -0.15
CA SER A 461 9.11 -5.51 -1.12
C SER A 461 8.89 -6.01 -2.55
N VAL A 462 9.49 -7.15 -2.94
CA VAL A 462 9.22 -7.79 -4.25
C VAL A 462 7.75 -8.15 -4.37
N TYR A 463 7.17 -8.82 -3.38
CA TYR A 463 5.74 -9.15 -3.40
C TYR A 463 4.85 -7.91 -3.41
N SER A 464 5.24 -6.84 -2.71
CA SER A 464 4.51 -5.56 -2.76
C SER A 464 4.50 -4.96 -4.18
N ILE A 465 5.61 -5.04 -4.91
CA ILE A 465 5.68 -4.62 -6.32
C ILE A 465 4.78 -5.48 -7.20
N LEU A 466 4.81 -6.80 -7.02
CA LEU A 466 3.97 -7.71 -7.81
C LEU A 466 2.48 -7.43 -7.58
N ILE A 467 2.07 -7.19 -6.33
CA ILE A 467 0.70 -6.78 -6.00
C ILE A 467 0.35 -5.45 -6.67
N PHE A 468 1.24 -4.46 -6.55
CA PHE A 468 1.02 -3.13 -7.14
C PHE A 468 0.81 -3.23 -8.66
N VAL A 469 1.65 -3.99 -9.35
CA VAL A 469 1.53 -4.21 -10.79
C VAL A 469 0.19 -4.89 -11.11
N PHE A 470 -0.17 -5.95 -10.39
CA PHE A 470 -1.42 -6.67 -10.61
C PHE A 470 -2.64 -5.77 -10.42
N ILE A 471 -2.72 -5.03 -9.31
CA ILE A 471 -3.84 -4.13 -9.01
C ILE A 471 -3.90 -2.98 -10.02
N SER A 472 -2.75 -2.41 -10.38
CA SER A 472 -2.68 -1.32 -11.36
C SER A 472 -3.18 -1.75 -12.74
N LEU A 473 -2.80 -2.93 -13.22
CA LEU A 473 -3.29 -3.48 -14.47
C LEU A 473 -4.82 -3.73 -14.43
N ALA A 474 -5.32 -4.29 -13.33
CA ALA A 474 -6.75 -4.49 -13.13
C ALA A 474 -7.51 -3.15 -13.09
N ALA A 475 -6.98 -2.14 -12.41
CA ALA A 475 -7.57 -0.81 -12.34
C ALA A 475 -7.58 -0.11 -13.71
N ILE A 476 -6.48 -0.15 -14.45
CA ILE A 476 -6.38 0.42 -15.80
C ILE A 476 -7.39 -0.25 -16.75
N TYR A 477 -7.46 -1.59 -16.70
CA TYR A 477 -8.43 -2.33 -17.50
C TYR A 477 -9.88 -1.92 -17.18
N ASN A 478 -10.23 -1.81 -15.90
CA ASN A 478 -11.55 -1.39 -15.47
C ASN A 478 -11.88 0.05 -15.89
N LEU A 479 -10.92 0.97 -15.71
CA LEU A 479 -11.10 2.38 -16.14
C LEU A 479 -11.26 2.52 -17.65
N SER A 480 -10.54 1.73 -18.44
CA SER A 480 -10.68 1.74 -19.90
C SER A 480 -12.06 1.28 -20.38
N LYS A 481 -12.66 0.30 -19.66
CA LYS A 481 -14.01 -0.18 -19.93
C LYS A 481 -15.10 0.81 -19.50
N LEU A 482 -14.90 1.50 -18.40
CA LEU A 482 -15.84 2.54 -17.93
C LEU A 482 -15.91 3.73 -18.89
N LYS A 483 -14.80 4.16 -19.49
CA LYS A 483 -14.79 5.23 -20.49
C LYS A 483 -15.64 4.88 -21.72
N SER A 484 -15.55 3.66 -22.23
CA SER A 484 -16.37 3.21 -23.35
C SER A 484 -17.88 3.13 -23.02
N PHE A 485 -18.23 3.07 -21.72
CA PHE A 485 -19.61 3.05 -21.25
C PHE A 485 -20.25 4.46 -21.13
N TRP A 486 -19.42 5.52 -21.06
CA TRP A 486 -19.88 6.91 -20.92
C TRP A 486 -19.80 7.68 -22.24
N GLU A 487 -19.09 7.16 -23.24
CA GLU A 487 -18.95 7.81 -24.56
C GLU A 487 -19.95 7.28 -25.62
N GLU A 488 -20.81 6.30 -25.29
CA GLU A 488 -21.84 5.74 -26.19
C GLU A 488 -23.26 6.33 -25.91
N ASP A 489 -23.41 7.34 -25.06
CA ASP A 489 -24.60 8.14 -24.86
C ASP A 489 -24.33 9.62 -25.28
#